data_dcd7a6e8737c4ec1b17cd375dbe8cc21
#
_entry.id   dcd7a6e8737c4ec1b17cd375dbe8cc21
#
_cell.length_a   1.000
_cell.length_b   1.000
_cell.length_c   1.000
_cell.angle_alpha   90.00
_cell.angle_beta   90.00
_cell.angle_gamma   90.00
#
_symmetry.space_group_name_H-M   'P 1'
#
loop_
_entity.id
_entity.type
_entity.pdbx_description
1 polymer ?
#
loop_
_entity_poly.entity_id
_entity_poly.type
_entity_poly.pdbx_seq_one_letter_code
_entity_poly.pdbx_strand_id
1 'polypeptide(L)'
;PQAVLAYLQTNNLQQVDKVKRKIIQLYDDDFQKIDTSGRISKLFKSIPGQLYRNVSRYVPMSVIGEMGKDKLTELVKVMEDSKTVNMVYRADDPCVGMGLTQDLDRYKLFLADTGLFVTLAFWDKDYTENEIYNKLLNGKLSANLGYVYENLVAQMLVAADNRLFYYTWKKDEKHNYEIDFLISRGAKICPIEVKSSGT
;
A
#
# COMPACT_ATOMS: atom_id res chain seq x y z
N PRO A 1 -12.21 13.39 0.33
CA PRO A 1 -13.18 14.48 0.10
C PRO A 1 -12.53 15.78 -0.36
N GLN A 2 -11.45 16.28 0.32
CA GLN A 2 -10.80 17.55 -0.01
C GLN A 2 -10.23 17.59 -1.43
N ALA A 3 -9.58 16.51 -1.89
CA ALA A 3 -9.03 16.40 -3.23
C ALA A 3 -10.13 16.41 -4.31
N VAL A 4 -11.26 15.72 -4.04
CA VAL A 4 -12.43 15.73 -4.93
C VAL A 4 -13.04 17.12 -5.00
N LEU A 5 -13.20 17.79 -3.86
CA LEU A 5 -13.72 19.16 -3.81
C LEU A 5 -12.82 20.13 -4.59
N ALA A 6 -11.50 20.02 -4.43
CA ALA A 6 -10.55 20.83 -5.19
C ALA A 6 -10.70 20.63 -6.70
N TYR A 7 -10.93 19.39 -7.16
CA TYR A 7 -11.17 19.11 -8.57
C TYR A 7 -12.49 19.74 -9.06
N LEU A 8 -13.57 19.53 -8.31
CA LEU A 8 -14.90 20.08 -8.66
C LEU A 8 -14.91 21.62 -8.74
N GLN A 9 -14.13 22.28 -7.87
CA GLN A 9 -14.03 23.74 -7.85
C GLN A 9 -13.12 24.32 -8.94
N THR A 10 -12.07 23.61 -9.33
CA THR A 10 -11.00 24.18 -10.17
C THR A 10 -10.86 23.49 -11.52
N ASN A 11 -11.41 22.29 -11.68
CA ASN A 11 -11.18 21.38 -12.83
C ASN A 11 -9.69 21.23 -13.17
N ASN A 12 -8.81 21.29 -12.15
CA ASN A 12 -7.36 21.31 -12.31
C ASN A 12 -6.70 20.25 -11.42
N LEU A 13 -6.09 19.24 -12.05
CA LEU A 13 -5.40 18.15 -11.35
C LEU A 13 -4.15 18.61 -10.59
N GLN A 14 -3.51 19.72 -10.97
CA GLN A 14 -2.40 20.27 -10.20
C GLN A 14 -2.86 20.80 -8.84
N GLN A 15 -4.06 21.40 -8.77
CA GLN A 15 -4.63 21.80 -7.48
C GLN A 15 -5.00 20.60 -6.63
N VAL A 16 -5.48 19.53 -7.24
CA VAL A 16 -5.73 18.25 -6.56
C VAL A 16 -4.43 17.69 -5.98
N ASP A 17 -3.34 17.72 -6.73
CA ASP A 17 -2.03 17.24 -6.26
C ASP A 17 -1.50 18.06 -5.08
N LYS A 18 -1.61 19.40 -5.14
CA LYS A 18 -1.26 20.28 -4.02
C LYS A 18 -2.02 19.95 -2.74
N VAL A 19 -3.32 19.67 -2.85
CA VAL A 19 -4.15 19.26 -1.70
C VAL A 19 -3.67 17.92 -1.14
N LYS A 20 -3.36 16.94 -1.99
CA LYS A 20 -2.86 15.64 -1.55
C LYS A 20 -1.50 15.75 -0.87
N ARG A 21 -0.57 16.55 -1.40
CA ARG A 21 0.72 16.83 -0.76
C ARG A 21 0.54 17.44 0.63
N LYS A 22 -0.42 18.37 0.77
CA LYS A 22 -0.76 18.94 2.08
C LYS A 22 -1.30 17.89 3.04
N ILE A 23 -2.15 16.97 2.58
CA ILE A 23 -2.65 15.86 3.40
C ILE A 23 -1.50 14.96 3.87
N ILE A 24 -0.57 14.59 2.97
CA ILE A 24 0.60 13.79 3.32
C ILE A 24 1.47 14.53 4.34
N GLN A 25 1.63 15.85 4.21
CA GLN A 25 2.37 16.64 5.18
C GLN A 25 1.69 16.64 6.57
N LEU A 26 0.36 16.72 6.61
CA LEU A 26 -0.38 16.63 7.88
C LEU A 26 -0.21 15.25 8.54
N TYR A 27 -0.20 14.16 7.75
CA TYR A 27 0.12 12.84 8.29
C TYR A 27 1.55 12.77 8.85
N ASP A 28 2.51 13.39 8.15
CA ASP A 28 3.90 13.47 8.60
C ASP A 28 4.01 14.22 9.94
N ASP A 29 3.34 15.37 10.05
CA ASP A 29 3.29 16.17 11.28
C ASP A 29 2.67 15.39 12.45
N ASP A 30 1.61 14.63 12.19
CA ASP A 30 0.96 13.81 13.22
C ASP A 30 1.83 12.61 13.62
N PHE A 31 2.49 11.95 12.68
CA PHE A 31 3.46 10.89 12.98
C PHE A 31 4.63 11.41 13.81
N GLN A 32 5.13 12.62 13.53
CA GLN A 32 6.23 13.21 14.30
C GLN A 32 5.84 13.58 15.74
N LYS A 33 4.57 13.89 16.00
CA LYS A 33 4.07 14.06 17.37
C LYS A 33 4.11 12.76 18.17
N ILE A 34 3.87 11.61 17.52
CA ILE A 34 3.86 10.28 18.15
C ILE A 34 5.28 9.72 18.24
N ASP A 35 6.07 9.84 17.19
CA ASP A 35 7.45 9.37 17.09
C ASP A 35 8.37 10.51 16.63
N THR A 36 8.98 11.21 17.59
CA THR A 36 9.89 12.32 17.32
C THR A 36 11.16 11.91 16.57
N SER A 37 11.46 10.61 16.50
CA SER A 37 12.59 10.09 15.72
C SER A 37 12.30 10.07 14.19
N GLY A 38 11.04 10.32 13.79
CA GLY A 38 10.59 10.36 12.41
C GLY A 38 10.60 9.00 11.70
N ARG A 39 10.66 7.88 12.46
CA ARG A 39 10.72 6.55 11.88
C ARG A 39 9.39 6.13 11.25
N ILE A 40 8.26 6.48 11.89
CA ILE A 40 6.93 6.20 11.32
C ILE A 40 6.79 6.90 9.96
N SER A 41 7.18 8.18 9.88
CA SER A 41 7.17 8.94 8.63
C SER A 41 8.01 8.30 7.53
N LYS A 42 9.22 7.81 7.89
CA LYS A 42 10.10 7.10 6.95
C LYS A 42 9.47 5.78 6.47
N LEU A 43 8.91 5.00 7.38
CA LEU A 43 8.21 3.76 7.04
C LEU A 43 7.05 4.03 6.08
N PHE A 44 6.17 4.97 6.42
CA PHE A 44 5.03 5.35 5.59
C PHE A 44 5.46 5.79 4.18
N LYS A 45 6.43 6.70 4.09
CA LYS A 45 6.94 7.23 2.82
C LYS A 45 7.65 6.18 1.95
N SER A 46 8.13 5.11 2.54
CA SER A 46 8.84 4.04 1.82
C SER A 46 7.91 3.03 1.13
N ILE A 47 6.61 3.01 1.46
CA ILE A 47 5.65 2.01 0.96
C ILE A 47 5.65 1.91 -0.58
N PRO A 48 5.54 3.01 -1.36
CA PRO A 48 5.55 2.90 -2.81
C PRO A 48 6.85 2.29 -3.37
N GLY A 49 7.99 2.66 -2.80
CA GLY A 49 9.29 2.12 -3.23
C GLY A 49 9.47 0.65 -2.90
N GLN A 50 8.87 0.16 -1.81
CA GLN A 50 8.89 -1.26 -1.46
C GLN A 50 8.01 -2.08 -2.41
N LEU A 51 6.81 -1.60 -2.72
CA LEU A 51 5.90 -2.25 -3.68
C LEU A 51 6.49 -2.25 -5.11
N TYR A 52 7.11 -1.15 -5.53
CA TYR A 52 7.80 -1.07 -6.82
C TYR A 52 8.89 -2.13 -7.00
N ARG A 53 9.63 -2.45 -5.92
CA ARG A 53 10.69 -3.48 -5.96
C ARG A 53 10.15 -4.91 -6.03
N ASN A 54 8.84 -5.09 -5.98
CA ASN A 54 8.16 -6.39 -6.00
C ASN A 54 8.73 -7.38 -4.98
N VAL A 55 8.98 -6.90 -3.77
CA VAL A 55 9.44 -7.74 -2.67
C VAL A 55 8.27 -8.52 -2.07
N SER A 56 8.52 -9.77 -1.71
CA SER A 56 7.47 -10.67 -1.18
C SER A 56 6.91 -10.26 0.20
N ARG A 57 7.47 -9.23 0.82
CA ARG A 57 7.02 -8.65 2.08
C ARG A 57 7.57 -7.24 2.26
N TYR A 58 6.93 -6.44 3.07
CA TYR A 58 7.49 -5.18 3.52
C TYR A 58 8.70 -5.43 4.44
N VAL A 59 9.79 -4.69 4.24
CA VAL A 59 11.07 -4.85 4.97
C VAL A 59 11.40 -3.56 5.73
N PRO A 60 10.85 -3.36 6.94
CA PRO A 60 11.02 -2.10 7.70
C PRO A 60 12.48 -1.76 7.97
N MET A 61 13.30 -2.75 8.33
CA MET A 61 14.70 -2.54 8.68
C MET A 61 15.56 -2.01 7.52
N SER A 62 15.13 -2.21 6.27
CA SER A 62 15.81 -1.61 5.12
C SER A 62 15.62 -0.08 5.04
N VAL A 63 14.65 0.45 5.80
CA VAL A 63 14.27 1.87 5.80
C VAL A 63 14.80 2.60 7.04
N ILE A 64 14.64 1.99 8.21
CA ILE A 64 14.95 2.64 9.49
C ILE A 64 16.16 2.05 10.21
N GLY A 65 16.84 1.06 9.60
CA GLY A 65 17.95 0.34 10.23
C GLY A 65 17.50 -0.69 11.25
N GLU A 66 18.45 -1.29 11.95
CA GLU A 66 18.18 -2.31 12.95
C GLU A 66 17.43 -1.75 14.17
N MET A 67 16.48 -2.52 14.64
CA MET A 67 15.62 -2.16 15.78
C MET A 67 15.11 -3.44 16.45
N GLY A 68 14.85 -3.37 17.77
CA GLY A 68 14.17 -4.44 18.50
C GLY A 68 12.76 -4.68 17.97
N LYS A 69 12.36 -5.96 17.94
CA LYS A 69 11.08 -6.41 17.35
C LYS A 69 9.87 -5.71 17.97
N ASP A 70 9.83 -5.58 19.30
CA ASP A 70 8.69 -4.99 20.02
C ASP A 70 8.49 -3.52 19.60
N LYS A 71 9.58 -2.75 19.55
CA LYS A 71 9.52 -1.36 19.12
C LYS A 71 9.10 -1.20 17.66
N LEU A 72 9.56 -2.10 16.78
CA LEU A 72 9.13 -2.12 15.39
C LEU A 72 7.63 -2.38 15.28
N THR A 73 7.13 -3.37 16.04
CA THR A 73 5.70 -3.70 16.07
C THR A 73 4.85 -2.52 16.54
N GLU A 74 5.31 -1.76 17.53
CA GLU A 74 4.63 -0.53 17.99
C GLU A 74 4.54 0.50 16.86
N LEU A 75 5.63 0.77 16.14
CA LEU A 75 5.65 1.76 15.05
C LEU A 75 4.71 1.36 13.90
N VAL A 76 4.70 0.08 13.53
CA VAL A 76 3.83 -0.44 12.47
C VAL A 76 2.37 -0.37 12.90
N LYS A 77 2.08 -0.70 14.17
CA LYS A 77 0.73 -0.63 14.72
C LYS A 77 0.17 0.79 14.72
N VAL A 78 0.98 1.81 14.96
CA VAL A 78 0.52 3.21 14.87
C VAL A 78 0.00 3.52 13.46
N MET A 79 0.67 3.05 12.40
CA MET A 79 0.20 3.27 11.03
C MET A 79 -1.12 2.51 10.76
N GLU A 80 -1.25 1.28 11.26
CA GLU A 80 -2.47 0.50 11.12
C GLU A 80 -3.65 1.15 11.87
N ASP A 81 -3.43 1.54 13.12
CA ASP A 81 -4.46 2.14 13.98
C ASP A 81 -4.90 3.53 13.45
N SER A 82 -3.99 4.28 12.83
CA SER A 82 -4.31 5.56 12.17
C SER A 82 -5.13 5.40 10.89
N LYS A 83 -5.33 4.17 10.38
CA LYS A 83 -6.01 3.87 9.12
C LYS A 83 -5.37 4.55 7.89
N THR A 84 -4.09 4.89 7.98
CA THR A 84 -3.34 5.45 6.84
C THR A 84 -2.81 4.36 5.91
N VAL A 85 -2.74 3.13 6.41
CA VAL A 85 -2.29 1.96 5.66
C VAL A 85 -3.24 0.77 5.79
N ASN A 86 -3.25 -0.08 4.79
CA ASN A 86 -3.89 -1.39 4.78
C ASN A 86 -2.81 -2.45 4.93
N MET A 87 -2.88 -3.25 5.98
CA MET A 87 -1.99 -4.38 6.19
C MET A 87 -2.54 -5.63 5.54
N VAL A 88 -1.67 -6.34 4.84
CA VAL A 88 -1.98 -7.62 4.19
C VAL A 88 -1.00 -8.65 4.72
N TYR A 89 -1.47 -9.54 5.57
CA TYR A 89 -0.63 -10.56 6.21
C TYR A 89 -0.45 -11.78 5.30
N ARG A 90 0.71 -12.42 5.40
CA ARG A 90 0.92 -13.71 4.75
C ARG A 90 0.10 -14.78 5.49
N ALA A 91 -0.66 -15.57 4.74
CA ALA A 91 -1.24 -16.81 5.25
C ALA A 91 -0.20 -17.95 5.12
N ASP A 92 0.07 -18.69 6.17
CA ASP A 92 0.97 -19.87 6.09
C ASP A 92 0.24 -21.08 5.50
N ASP A 93 -1.06 -21.17 5.75
CA ASP A 93 -1.94 -22.15 5.13
C ASP A 93 -3.18 -21.43 4.55
N PRO A 94 -3.38 -21.45 3.22
CA PRO A 94 -4.53 -20.83 2.57
C PRO A 94 -5.80 -21.69 2.77
N CYS A 95 -6.21 -21.88 4.00
CA CYS A 95 -7.46 -22.54 4.39
C CYS A 95 -8.50 -21.53 4.87
N VAL A 96 -9.72 -21.96 5.12
CA VAL A 96 -10.84 -21.09 5.54
C VAL A 96 -10.58 -20.31 6.83
N GLY A 97 -9.61 -20.69 7.60
CA GLY A 97 -9.20 -20.01 8.84
C GLY A 97 -7.92 -19.19 8.70
N MET A 98 -7.68 -18.48 7.59
CA MET A 98 -6.43 -17.74 7.34
C MET A 98 -5.98 -16.85 8.49
N GLY A 99 -6.90 -16.30 9.27
CA GLY A 99 -6.57 -15.54 10.48
C GLY A 99 -5.88 -16.35 11.57
N LEU A 100 -6.07 -17.68 11.60
CA LEU A 100 -5.40 -18.58 12.55
C LEU A 100 -3.97 -18.93 12.13
N THR A 101 -3.69 -18.86 10.82
CA THR A 101 -2.40 -19.22 10.21
C THR A 101 -1.66 -18.01 9.66
N GLN A 102 -2.04 -16.80 10.07
CA GLN A 102 -1.35 -15.58 9.62
C GLN A 102 0.05 -15.48 10.24
N ASP A 103 1.02 -15.17 9.41
CA ASP A 103 2.37 -14.82 9.84
C ASP A 103 2.44 -13.31 10.15
N LEU A 104 2.55 -12.99 11.45
CA LEU A 104 2.60 -11.59 11.90
C LEU A 104 3.91 -10.88 11.54
N ASP A 105 4.95 -11.61 11.19
CA ASP A 105 6.25 -11.07 10.80
C ASP A 105 6.38 -10.90 9.28
N ARG A 106 5.39 -11.36 8.53
CA ARG A 106 5.37 -11.26 7.07
C ARG A 106 4.09 -10.60 6.58
N TYR A 107 4.21 -9.36 6.20
CA TYR A 107 3.10 -8.56 5.71
C TYR A 107 3.54 -7.65 4.57
N LYS A 108 2.60 -7.23 3.75
CA LYS A 108 2.72 -6.13 2.81
C LYS A 108 1.96 -4.93 3.36
N LEU A 109 2.42 -3.72 3.03
CA LEU A 109 1.75 -2.47 3.35
C LEU A 109 1.28 -1.79 2.07
N PHE A 110 0.03 -1.42 2.04
CA PHE A 110 -0.58 -0.60 0.99
C PHE A 110 -1.09 0.70 1.63
N LEU A 111 -1.06 1.81 0.91
CA LEU A 111 -1.70 3.02 1.41
C LEU A 111 -3.22 2.88 1.34
N ALA A 112 -3.89 3.40 2.36
CA ALA A 112 -5.35 3.37 2.42
C ALA A 112 -6.03 4.24 1.35
N ASP A 113 -5.29 5.19 0.75
CA ASP A 113 -5.75 6.05 -0.34
C ASP A 113 -4.77 5.98 -1.52
N THR A 114 -5.23 5.41 -2.64
CA THR A 114 -4.41 5.28 -3.87
C THR A 114 -4.09 6.64 -4.49
N GLY A 115 -4.92 7.65 -4.28
CA GLY A 115 -4.60 9.01 -4.72
C GLY A 115 -3.40 9.59 -4.00
N LEU A 116 -3.28 9.36 -2.68
CA LEU A 116 -2.10 9.74 -1.89
C LEU A 116 -0.90 8.87 -2.27
N PHE A 117 -1.13 7.58 -2.53
CA PHE A 117 -0.10 6.66 -2.99
C PHE A 117 0.59 7.16 -4.28
N VAL A 118 -0.19 7.54 -5.29
CA VAL A 118 0.35 8.09 -6.55
C VAL A 118 1.13 9.36 -6.30
N THR A 119 0.60 10.29 -5.50
CA THR A 119 1.31 11.53 -5.15
C THR A 119 2.62 11.25 -4.43
N LEU A 120 2.65 10.27 -3.53
CA LEU A 120 3.85 9.89 -2.79
C LEU A 120 4.88 9.17 -3.69
N ALA A 121 4.43 8.33 -4.62
CA ALA A 121 5.30 7.62 -5.57
C ALA A 121 6.03 8.57 -6.52
N PHE A 122 5.45 9.73 -6.82
CA PHE A 122 6.01 10.78 -7.69
C PHE A 122 6.33 12.06 -6.90
N TRP A 123 6.70 11.92 -5.64
CA TRP A 123 6.96 13.05 -4.74
C TRP A 123 8.11 13.96 -5.18
N ASP A 124 9.08 13.41 -5.88
CA ASP A 124 10.25 14.10 -6.44
C ASP A 124 9.91 15.06 -7.59
N LYS A 125 8.71 14.98 -8.14
CA LYS A 125 8.21 15.91 -9.15
C LYS A 125 7.52 17.10 -8.50
N ASP A 126 7.54 18.26 -9.15
CA ASP A 126 6.85 19.47 -8.66
C ASP A 126 5.35 19.24 -8.51
N TYR A 127 4.78 18.39 -9.37
CA TYR A 127 3.41 17.89 -9.29
C TYR A 127 3.31 16.55 -10.04
N THR A 128 2.31 15.76 -9.68
CA THR A 128 2.01 14.55 -10.44
C THR A 128 1.31 14.94 -11.74
N GLU A 129 1.93 14.57 -12.86
CA GLU A 129 1.45 14.97 -14.19
C GLU A 129 0.04 14.44 -14.48
N ASN A 130 -0.77 15.26 -15.15
CA ASN A 130 -2.11 14.88 -15.59
C ASN A 130 -2.11 13.60 -16.43
N GLU A 131 -1.03 13.35 -17.19
CA GLU A 131 -0.86 12.16 -18.00
C GLU A 131 -0.84 10.87 -17.16
N ILE A 132 -0.21 10.91 -15.98
CA ILE A 132 -0.18 9.75 -15.06
C ILE A 132 -1.60 9.44 -14.57
N TYR A 133 -2.36 10.46 -14.17
CA TYR A 133 -3.74 10.28 -13.76
C TYR A 133 -4.63 9.79 -14.91
N ASN A 134 -4.47 10.35 -16.11
CA ASN A 134 -5.21 9.91 -17.29
C ASN A 134 -4.89 8.45 -17.65
N LYS A 135 -3.63 8.05 -17.60
CA LYS A 135 -3.22 6.65 -17.81
C LYS A 135 -3.79 5.71 -16.75
N LEU A 136 -3.80 6.14 -15.48
CA LEU A 136 -4.40 5.38 -14.39
C LEU A 136 -5.91 5.18 -14.62
N LEU A 137 -6.64 6.27 -14.89
CA LEU A 137 -8.08 6.25 -15.10
C LEU A 137 -8.50 5.43 -16.33
N ASN A 138 -7.68 5.42 -17.37
CA ASN A 138 -7.95 4.70 -18.61
C ASN A 138 -7.37 3.27 -18.65
N GLY A 139 -6.80 2.80 -17.55
CA GLY A 139 -6.18 1.47 -17.48
C GLY A 139 -4.94 1.30 -18.36
N LYS A 140 -4.27 2.40 -18.74
CA LYS A 140 -3.12 2.43 -19.66
C LYS A 140 -1.78 2.66 -18.97
N LEU A 141 -1.69 2.43 -17.67
CA LEU A 141 -0.40 2.44 -16.98
C LEU A 141 0.51 1.35 -17.53
N SER A 142 1.79 1.68 -17.72
CA SER A 142 2.78 0.69 -18.13
C SER A 142 2.89 -0.45 -17.10
N ALA A 143 3.37 -1.62 -17.53
CA ALA A 143 3.60 -2.77 -16.65
C ALA A 143 4.48 -2.42 -15.44
N ASN A 144 5.40 -1.45 -15.58
CA ASN A 144 6.25 -0.97 -14.49
C ASN A 144 5.49 -0.26 -13.36
N LEU A 145 4.20 0.05 -13.56
CA LEU A 145 3.34 0.69 -12.56
C LEU A 145 2.25 -0.25 -12.04
N GLY A 146 2.40 -1.56 -12.23
CA GLY A 146 1.47 -2.61 -11.75
C GLY A 146 1.15 -2.48 -10.25
N TYR A 147 2.15 -2.10 -9.44
CA TYR A 147 2.00 -1.88 -8.00
C TYR A 147 0.96 -0.79 -7.63
N VAL A 148 0.65 0.14 -8.54
CA VAL A 148 -0.42 1.12 -8.33
C VAL A 148 -1.79 0.45 -8.37
N TYR A 149 -1.97 -0.51 -9.29
CA TYR A 149 -3.19 -1.32 -9.36
C TYR A 149 -3.34 -2.24 -8.16
N GLU A 150 -2.25 -2.84 -7.69
CA GLU A 150 -2.29 -3.62 -6.46
C GLU A 150 -2.76 -2.77 -5.27
N ASN A 151 -2.25 -1.54 -5.13
CA ASN A 151 -2.70 -0.63 -4.08
C ASN A 151 -4.19 -0.26 -4.24
N LEU A 152 -4.66 -0.02 -5.48
CA LEU A 152 -6.05 0.28 -5.75
C LEU A 152 -6.96 -0.90 -5.38
N VAL A 153 -6.59 -2.12 -5.78
CA VAL A 153 -7.35 -3.33 -5.46
C VAL A 153 -7.37 -3.57 -3.95
N ALA A 154 -6.24 -3.41 -3.25
CA ALA A 154 -6.20 -3.50 -1.78
C ALA A 154 -7.19 -2.52 -1.14
N GLN A 155 -7.17 -1.25 -1.57
CA GLN A 155 -8.11 -0.22 -1.08
C GLN A 155 -9.57 -0.62 -1.33
N MET A 156 -9.91 -1.08 -2.54
CA MET A 156 -11.28 -1.49 -2.89
C MET A 156 -11.75 -2.68 -2.06
N LEU A 157 -10.89 -3.67 -1.87
CA LEU A 157 -11.23 -4.86 -1.09
C LEU A 157 -11.43 -4.54 0.39
N VAL A 158 -10.59 -3.69 0.98
CA VAL A 158 -10.75 -3.22 2.38
C VAL A 158 -12.01 -2.36 2.52
N ALA A 159 -12.29 -1.46 1.55
CA ALA A 159 -13.53 -0.67 1.54
C ALA A 159 -14.79 -1.53 1.44
N ALA A 160 -14.69 -2.75 0.90
CA ALA A 160 -15.75 -3.75 0.87
C ALA A 160 -15.72 -4.69 2.09
N ASP A 161 -15.08 -4.26 3.19
CA ASP A 161 -15.00 -4.95 4.50
C ASP A 161 -14.34 -6.33 4.43
N ASN A 162 -13.36 -6.52 3.53
CA ASN A 162 -12.59 -7.74 3.49
C ASN A 162 -11.31 -7.61 4.31
N ARG A 163 -11.01 -8.63 5.08
CA ARG A 163 -9.67 -8.84 5.62
C ARG A 163 -8.80 -9.46 4.54
N LEU A 164 -7.64 -8.86 4.31
CA LEU A 164 -6.75 -9.26 3.23
C LEU A 164 -5.61 -10.13 3.73
N PHE A 165 -5.29 -11.16 2.95
CA PHE A 165 -4.12 -11.99 3.09
C PHE A 165 -3.44 -12.12 1.74
N TYR A 166 -2.18 -12.56 1.72
CA TYR A 166 -1.49 -13.02 0.52
C TYR A 166 -0.84 -14.36 0.79
N TYR A 167 -0.44 -15.07 -0.26
CA TYR A 167 0.19 -16.36 -0.12
C TYR A 167 1.38 -16.50 -1.05
N THR A 168 2.48 -17.07 -0.53
CA THR A 168 3.67 -17.36 -1.31
C THR A 168 4.13 -18.79 -1.09
N TRP A 169 4.56 -19.46 -2.14
CA TRP A 169 5.20 -20.79 -2.08
C TRP A 169 6.39 -20.86 -3.02
N LYS A 170 7.31 -21.77 -2.73
CA LYS A 170 8.52 -21.93 -3.53
C LYS A 170 8.19 -22.40 -4.95
N LYS A 171 8.75 -21.73 -5.94
CA LYS A 171 8.82 -22.17 -7.32
C LYS A 171 10.10 -22.99 -7.55
N ASP A 172 11.22 -22.44 -7.13
CA ASP A 172 12.57 -23.01 -7.19
C ASP A 172 13.43 -22.43 -6.05
N GLU A 173 14.75 -22.68 -6.07
CA GLU A 173 15.65 -22.17 -5.01
C GLU A 173 15.72 -20.64 -4.94
N LYS A 174 15.43 -19.92 -6.04
CA LYS A 174 15.58 -18.46 -6.16
C LYS A 174 14.26 -17.72 -6.29
N HIS A 175 13.19 -18.40 -6.67
CA HIS A 175 11.91 -17.77 -7.00
C HIS A 175 10.78 -18.35 -6.18
N ASN A 176 9.79 -17.49 -5.91
CA ASN A 176 8.53 -17.87 -5.32
C ASN A 176 7.39 -17.57 -6.29
N TYR A 177 6.33 -18.39 -6.22
CA TYR A 177 5.02 -17.99 -6.70
C TYR A 177 4.34 -17.16 -5.63
N GLU A 178 3.47 -16.25 -6.05
CA GLU A 178 2.69 -15.42 -5.15
C GLU A 178 1.25 -15.31 -5.67
N ILE A 179 0.30 -15.25 -4.75
CA ILE A 179 -1.07 -14.78 -5.00
C ILE A 179 -1.19 -13.44 -4.29
N ASP A 180 -1.51 -12.38 -5.04
CA ASP A 180 -1.50 -11.01 -4.56
C ASP A 180 -2.45 -10.80 -3.37
N PHE A 181 -3.69 -11.32 -3.49
CA PHE A 181 -4.65 -11.27 -2.40
C PHE A 181 -5.44 -12.56 -2.26
N LEU A 182 -5.73 -12.90 -1.00
CA LEU A 182 -6.69 -13.93 -0.61
C LEU A 182 -7.76 -13.29 0.27
N ILE A 183 -9.02 -13.56 -0.01
CA ILE A 183 -10.15 -13.16 0.82
C ILE A 183 -11.04 -14.35 1.13
N SER A 184 -11.72 -14.32 2.28
CA SER A 184 -12.73 -15.32 2.64
C SER A 184 -14.10 -14.91 2.13
N ARG A 185 -14.83 -15.84 1.54
CA ARG A 185 -16.23 -15.67 1.12
C ARG A 185 -17.07 -16.86 1.62
N GLY A 186 -17.64 -16.71 2.81
CA GLY A 186 -18.29 -17.83 3.49
C GLY A 186 -17.30 -18.97 3.75
N ALA A 187 -17.61 -20.17 3.26
CA ALA A 187 -16.76 -21.36 3.38
C ALA A 187 -15.70 -21.49 2.26
N LYS A 188 -15.50 -20.46 1.44
CA LYS A 188 -14.56 -20.49 0.30
C LYS A 188 -13.48 -19.43 0.45
N ILE A 189 -12.33 -19.70 -0.16
CA ILE A 189 -11.25 -18.74 -0.35
C ILE A 189 -11.30 -18.27 -1.81
N CYS A 190 -11.20 -16.97 -2.01
CA CYS A 190 -11.11 -16.36 -3.31
C CYS A 190 -9.69 -15.82 -3.52
N PRO A 191 -8.87 -16.45 -4.36
CA PRO A 191 -7.60 -15.87 -4.80
C PRO A 191 -7.85 -14.76 -5.81
N ILE A 192 -7.08 -13.69 -5.70
CA ILE A 192 -7.14 -12.53 -6.56
C ILE A 192 -5.72 -12.23 -7.03
N GLU A 193 -5.56 -12.18 -8.34
CA GLU A 193 -4.31 -11.82 -9.02
C GLU A 193 -4.52 -10.50 -9.75
N VAL A 194 -3.66 -9.54 -9.54
CA VAL A 194 -3.73 -8.21 -10.16
C VAL A 194 -2.80 -8.18 -11.36
N LYS A 195 -3.37 -7.97 -12.54
CA LYS A 195 -2.58 -7.80 -13.77
C LYS A 195 -2.80 -6.40 -14.33
N SER A 196 -1.71 -5.68 -14.56
CA SER A 196 -1.77 -4.56 -15.49
C SER A 196 -1.88 -5.15 -16.89
N SER A 197 -2.95 -4.81 -17.64
CA SER A 197 -3.07 -5.23 -19.02
C SER A 197 -1.87 -4.71 -19.81
N GLY A 198 -0.87 -5.54 -20.00
CA GLY A 198 0.15 -5.34 -21.01
C GLY A 198 -0.48 -5.70 -22.35
N THR A 199 -0.64 -4.75 -23.25
CA THR A 199 -0.73 -4.98 -24.67
C THR A 199 0.65 -5.29 -25.20
#